data_628b599f81ac6707e4d5b04a99f19e8f
#
_entry.id   628b599f81ac6707e4d5b04a99f19e8f
#
_cell.length_a   1.000
_cell.length_b   1.000
_cell.length_c   1.000
_cell.angle_alpha   90.00
_cell.angle_beta   90.00
_cell.angle_gamma   90.00
#
_symmetry.space_group_name_H-M   'P 1'
#
loop_
_entity.id
_entity.type
_entity.pdbx_description
1 polymer ?
#
loop_
_entity_poly.entity_id
_entity_poly.type
_entity_poly.pdbx_seq_one_letter_code
_entity_poly.pdbx_strand_id
1 'polypeptide(L)'
;MAVTRRQVLSLGVAGASALGLARTSLGSPAAAAGPPAGKASIVLIHGAWQGGWGWSKVVPLLWAAGHPTTTPTLSGMGERRNVPPAASGLKVHVDDIVAHLEMQDLSNVILVGHSYGGCVLSGVLARQTGRVAQAIYLDAYVPRMGEGIITLLTPEERQPIEALAATGGAIPVPPEDTWGERWGLTDPAIRAWAAPRMTPQPALTFTETIPSDPFAQAVRLTYLKCRDNPNPGFWAMSKRIKADRRFTYREIAGPHMVMVTNPTGFTRTLLAAINPPAP
;
A
#
# COMPACT_ATOMS: atom_id res chain seq x y z
N MET A 1 -55.02 4.81 -10.69
CA MET A 1 -55.37 3.83 -11.74
C MET A 1 -54.40 2.65 -11.61
N ALA A 2 -54.94 1.51 -11.17
CA ALA A 2 -54.19 0.28 -10.97
C ALA A 2 -54.22 -0.54 -12.27
N VAL A 3 -53.04 -1.03 -12.71
CA VAL A 3 -52.99 -2.00 -13.83
C VAL A 3 -52.60 -3.35 -13.25
N THR A 4 -53.53 -4.26 -13.37
CA THR A 4 -53.50 -5.64 -12.90
C THR A 4 -52.72 -6.56 -13.84
N ARG A 5 -52.00 -7.51 -13.22
CA ARG A 5 -51.44 -8.73 -13.86
C ARG A 5 -52.58 -9.61 -14.36
N ARG A 6 -52.52 -10.11 -15.60
CA ARG A 6 -52.84 -11.46 -16.06
C ARG A 6 -52.98 -11.47 -17.58
N GLN A 7 -52.09 -12.22 -18.24
CA GLN A 7 -52.49 -13.21 -19.25
C GLN A 7 -51.23 -13.78 -19.92
N VAL A 8 -50.88 -14.98 -19.53
CA VAL A 8 -50.00 -15.85 -20.33
C VAL A 8 -50.92 -16.99 -20.82
N LEU A 9 -51.15 -16.98 -22.09
CA LEU A 9 -51.90 -18.03 -22.81
C LEU A 9 -51.00 -19.21 -23.12
N SER A 10 -51.49 -20.36 -22.78
CA SER A 10 -51.06 -21.71 -23.13
C SER A 10 -51.32 -22.04 -24.60
N LEU A 11 -50.39 -22.66 -25.30
CA LEU A 11 -50.52 -23.47 -26.51
C LEU A 11 -49.50 -24.58 -26.39
N GLY A 12 -49.77 -25.80 -26.20
CA GLY A 12 -50.42 -26.74 -27.07
C GLY A 12 -49.37 -27.79 -27.45
N VAL A 13 -49.42 -28.97 -26.80
CA VAL A 13 -48.58 -30.15 -27.02
C VAL A 13 -48.97 -30.85 -28.32
N ALA A 14 -48.01 -31.30 -29.14
CA ALA A 14 -48.00 -32.59 -29.80
C ALA A 14 -46.70 -32.85 -30.56
N GLY A 15 -46.11 -34.03 -30.44
CA GLY A 15 -45.06 -34.54 -31.34
C GLY A 15 -43.94 -35.28 -30.64
N ALA A 16 -44.21 -36.51 -30.19
CA ALA A 16 -43.15 -37.42 -29.77
C ALA A 16 -42.45 -37.98 -31.01
N SER A 17 -41.15 -37.77 -31.11
CA SER A 17 -40.24 -38.56 -31.94
C SER A 17 -39.01 -38.89 -31.13
N ALA A 18 -38.86 -40.18 -30.83
CA ALA A 18 -37.68 -40.72 -30.15
C ALA A 18 -36.48 -40.68 -31.09
N LEU A 19 -35.55 -39.79 -30.83
CA LEU A 19 -34.19 -39.85 -31.37
C LEU A 19 -33.21 -40.14 -30.24
N GLY A 20 -32.46 -41.23 -30.42
CA GLY A 20 -31.46 -41.70 -29.45
C GLY A 20 -30.43 -40.61 -29.13
N LEU A 21 -30.40 -40.20 -27.87
CA LEU A 21 -29.35 -39.31 -27.33
C LEU A 21 -28.10 -40.12 -27.08
N ALA A 22 -27.16 -40.02 -28.02
CA ALA A 22 -25.77 -40.34 -27.73
C ALA A 22 -25.34 -39.42 -26.57
N ARG A 23 -25.06 -39.99 -25.39
CA ARG A 23 -24.41 -39.31 -24.27
C ARG A 23 -22.96 -38.97 -24.68
N THR A 24 -22.79 -37.80 -25.28
CA THR A 24 -21.45 -37.17 -25.28
C THR A 24 -21.17 -36.78 -23.84
N SER A 25 -20.21 -37.47 -23.22
CA SER A 25 -19.60 -37.06 -21.95
C SER A 25 -19.00 -35.68 -22.15
N LEU A 26 -19.67 -34.64 -21.65
CA LEU A 26 -19.05 -33.33 -21.46
C LEU A 26 -17.92 -33.56 -20.50
N GLY A 27 -16.67 -33.61 -21.03
CA GLY A 27 -15.46 -33.60 -20.22
C GLY A 27 -15.56 -32.42 -19.24
N SER A 28 -15.28 -32.68 -17.95
CA SER A 28 -15.15 -31.62 -16.96
C SER A 28 -14.28 -30.49 -17.55
N PRO A 29 -14.68 -29.22 -17.43
CA PRO A 29 -13.83 -28.15 -17.87
C PRO A 29 -12.49 -28.32 -17.14
N ALA A 30 -11.41 -28.48 -17.93
CA ALA A 30 -10.07 -28.46 -17.39
C ALA A 30 -9.98 -27.18 -16.54
N ALA A 31 -9.60 -27.33 -15.26
CA ALA A 31 -9.34 -26.21 -14.40
C ALA A 31 -8.41 -25.28 -15.20
N ALA A 32 -8.84 -24.04 -15.41
CA ALA A 32 -8.06 -23.06 -16.12
C ALA A 32 -6.69 -23.06 -15.43
N ALA A 33 -5.65 -23.41 -16.18
CA ALA A 33 -4.29 -23.31 -15.67
C ALA A 33 -4.11 -21.86 -15.20
N GLY A 34 -3.88 -21.69 -13.90
CA GLY A 34 -3.56 -20.37 -13.34
C GLY A 34 -2.42 -19.76 -14.17
N PRO A 35 -2.28 -18.42 -14.17
CA PRO A 35 -1.22 -17.78 -14.91
C PRO A 35 0.12 -18.48 -14.59
N PRO A 36 1.02 -18.63 -15.56
CA PRO A 36 2.29 -19.30 -15.33
C PRO A 36 2.92 -18.70 -14.08
N ALA A 37 3.58 -19.51 -13.24
CA ALA A 37 4.16 -19.10 -11.96
C ALA A 37 5.09 -17.90 -12.18
N GLY A 38 4.49 -16.72 -12.27
CA GLY A 38 5.15 -15.43 -12.39
C GLY A 38 5.79 -15.07 -11.06
N LYS A 39 6.73 -14.16 -11.07
CA LYS A 39 7.28 -13.60 -9.83
C LYS A 39 6.15 -12.96 -9.02
N ALA A 40 6.28 -12.98 -7.69
CA ALA A 40 5.28 -12.41 -6.79
C ALA A 40 4.93 -10.96 -7.16
N SER A 41 3.65 -10.62 -7.07
CA SER A 41 3.18 -9.25 -7.28
C SER A 41 3.68 -8.34 -6.16
N ILE A 42 4.03 -7.09 -6.52
CA ILE A 42 4.47 -6.06 -5.59
C ILE A 42 3.39 -4.99 -5.49
N VAL A 43 3.00 -4.63 -4.29
CA VAL A 43 2.11 -3.49 -4.02
C VAL A 43 2.89 -2.44 -3.26
N LEU A 44 2.98 -1.22 -3.82
CA LEU A 44 3.78 -0.12 -3.28
C LEU A 44 2.87 0.93 -2.65
N ILE A 45 2.97 1.11 -1.34
CA ILE A 45 2.21 2.09 -0.56
C ILE A 45 3.06 3.35 -0.36
N HIS A 46 2.53 4.49 -0.77
CA HIS A 46 3.23 5.78 -0.71
C HIS A 46 3.28 6.38 0.70
N GLY A 47 4.17 7.34 0.92
CA GLY A 47 4.30 8.11 2.14
C GLY A 47 3.28 9.25 2.28
N ALA A 48 3.37 10.00 3.37
CA ALA A 48 2.55 11.19 3.59
C ALA A 48 2.78 12.25 2.51
N TRP A 49 1.75 13.05 2.23
CA TRP A 49 1.70 14.10 1.21
C TRP A 49 1.87 13.64 -0.23
N GLN A 50 2.01 12.34 -0.46
CA GLN A 50 2.29 11.74 -1.78
C GLN A 50 1.03 11.10 -2.38
N GLY A 51 1.24 10.33 -3.43
CA GLY A 51 0.30 9.42 -4.10
C GLY A 51 1.09 8.33 -4.79
N GLY A 52 0.41 7.45 -5.50
CA GLY A 52 1.05 6.38 -6.31
C GLY A 52 2.11 6.91 -7.28
N TRP A 53 2.01 8.18 -7.68
CA TRP A 53 2.97 8.87 -8.55
C TRP A 53 4.42 8.81 -8.02
N GLY A 54 4.63 8.74 -6.70
CA GLY A 54 5.95 8.66 -6.08
C GLY A 54 6.76 7.42 -6.53
N TRP A 55 6.06 6.42 -7.04
CA TRP A 55 6.65 5.16 -7.51
C TRP A 55 6.80 5.08 -9.03
N SER A 56 6.34 6.09 -9.78
CA SER A 56 6.26 6.05 -11.26
C SER A 56 7.59 5.74 -11.95
N LYS A 57 8.73 6.14 -11.35
CA LYS A 57 10.08 5.84 -11.87
C LYS A 57 10.56 4.41 -11.53
N VAL A 58 9.96 3.77 -10.53
CA VAL A 58 10.32 2.44 -10.04
C VAL A 58 9.52 1.34 -10.74
N VAL A 59 8.24 1.58 -10.99
CA VAL A 59 7.32 0.59 -11.57
C VAL A 59 7.84 -0.02 -12.86
N PRO A 60 8.32 0.73 -13.88
CA PRO A 60 8.84 0.14 -15.11
C PRO A 60 10.05 -0.78 -14.87
N LEU A 61 10.87 -0.47 -13.87
CA LEU A 61 12.06 -1.27 -13.53
C LEU A 61 11.66 -2.60 -12.87
N LEU A 62 10.63 -2.60 -12.04
CA LEU A 62 10.09 -3.82 -11.42
C LEU A 62 9.38 -4.69 -12.45
N TRP A 63 8.64 -4.10 -13.39
CA TRP A 63 8.02 -4.83 -14.50
C TRP A 63 9.07 -5.48 -15.40
N ALA A 64 10.12 -4.74 -15.76
CA ALA A 64 11.24 -5.28 -16.51
C ALA A 64 11.95 -6.44 -15.78
N ALA A 65 11.94 -6.42 -14.45
CA ALA A 65 12.43 -7.52 -13.61
C ALA A 65 11.43 -8.68 -13.47
N GLY A 66 10.25 -8.60 -14.11
CA GLY A 66 9.21 -9.65 -14.12
C GLY A 66 8.29 -9.67 -12.91
N HIS A 67 8.24 -8.59 -12.10
CA HIS A 67 7.32 -8.45 -10.98
C HIS A 67 6.12 -7.58 -11.38
N PRO A 68 4.89 -8.14 -11.49
CA PRO A 68 3.69 -7.33 -11.58
C PRO A 68 3.64 -6.36 -10.40
N THR A 69 3.45 -5.05 -10.68
CA THR A 69 3.56 -4.02 -9.65
C THR A 69 2.43 -3.04 -9.75
N THR A 70 1.78 -2.73 -8.63
CA THR A 70 0.73 -1.72 -8.51
C THR A 70 1.06 -0.68 -7.45
N THR A 71 0.51 0.51 -7.60
CA THR A 71 0.78 1.67 -6.74
C THR A 71 -0.51 2.39 -6.39
N PRO A 72 -1.40 1.77 -5.60
CA PRO A 72 -2.68 2.40 -5.26
C PRO A 72 -2.44 3.73 -4.53
N THR A 73 -3.17 4.77 -4.94
CA THR A 73 -3.22 6.03 -4.21
C THR A 73 -4.29 5.97 -3.14
N LEU A 74 -3.91 6.33 -1.92
CA LEU A 74 -4.77 6.31 -0.74
C LEU A 74 -5.84 7.42 -0.82
N SER A 75 -6.99 7.20 -0.21
CA SER A 75 -8.12 8.16 -0.18
C SER A 75 -7.69 9.53 0.36
N GLY A 76 -8.14 10.59 -0.31
CA GLY A 76 -7.78 11.98 0.05
C GLY A 76 -6.39 12.42 -0.43
N MET A 77 -5.61 11.55 -1.07
CA MET A 77 -4.23 11.82 -1.49
C MET A 77 -4.11 11.85 -3.02
N GLY A 78 -3.09 12.55 -3.53
CA GLY A 78 -2.76 12.57 -4.96
C GLY A 78 -3.97 12.82 -5.86
N GLU A 79 -4.18 11.95 -6.85
CA GLU A 79 -5.34 12.00 -7.75
C GLU A 79 -6.68 11.69 -7.07
N ARG A 80 -6.68 11.12 -5.85
CA ARG A 80 -7.87 10.88 -5.04
C ARG A 80 -8.17 11.99 -4.02
N ARG A 81 -7.57 13.17 -4.20
CA ARG A 81 -7.77 14.37 -3.34
C ARG A 81 -9.20 14.90 -3.29
N ASN A 82 -10.09 14.38 -4.15
CA ASN A 82 -11.53 14.67 -4.11
C ASN A 82 -12.25 14.03 -2.90
N VAL A 83 -11.64 13.05 -2.23
CA VAL A 83 -12.17 12.50 -0.97
C VAL A 83 -11.83 13.47 0.17
N PRO A 84 -12.84 13.95 0.93
CA PRO A 84 -12.60 14.92 2.01
C PRO A 84 -11.65 14.38 3.09
N PRO A 85 -10.79 15.23 3.69
CA PRO A 85 -9.88 14.81 4.75
C PRO A 85 -10.59 14.18 5.96
N ALA A 86 -11.77 14.68 6.31
CA ALA A 86 -12.62 14.14 7.39
C ALA A 86 -13.07 12.68 7.13
N ALA A 87 -13.08 12.24 5.86
CA ALA A 87 -13.43 10.87 5.46
C ALA A 87 -12.20 10.00 5.17
N SER A 88 -10.99 10.47 5.49
CA SER A 88 -9.73 9.83 5.11
C SER A 88 -8.81 9.69 6.33
N GLY A 89 -9.01 8.63 7.13
CA GLY A 89 -8.14 8.27 8.25
C GLY A 89 -7.20 7.11 7.92
N LEU A 90 -6.36 6.71 8.88
CA LEU A 90 -5.50 5.53 8.74
C LEU A 90 -6.31 4.26 8.48
N LYS A 91 -7.46 4.12 9.18
CA LYS A 91 -8.36 3.00 8.96
C LYS A 91 -8.83 2.92 7.51
N VAL A 92 -9.23 4.04 6.92
CA VAL A 92 -9.69 4.12 5.51
C VAL A 92 -8.56 3.78 4.57
N HIS A 93 -7.34 4.26 4.82
CA HIS A 93 -6.16 3.91 4.02
C HIS A 93 -5.80 2.43 4.09
N VAL A 94 -6.00 1.80 5.25
CA VAL A 94 -5.86 0.34 5.40
C VAL A 94 -6.92 -0.38 4.57
N ASP A 95 -8.18 0.06 4.65
CA ASP A 95 -9.30 -0.51 3.89
C ASP A 95 -9.10 -0.33 2.37
N ASP A 96 -8.53 0.80 1.90
CA ASP A 96 -8.14 1.01 0.50
C ASP A 96 -7.19 -0.10 -0.01
N ILE A 97 -6.17 -0.45 0.79
CA ILE A 97 -5.19 -1.47 0.40
C ILE A 97 -5.78 -2.87 0.49
N VAL A 98 -6.56 -3.16 1.54
CA VAL A 98 -7.26 -4.46 1.67
C VAL A 98 -8.18 -4.67 0.48
N ALA A 99 -9.03 -3.67 0.15
CA ALA A 99 -9.92 -3.72 -0.99
C ALA A 99 -9.14 -3.86 -2.32
N HIS A 100 -8.00 -3.17 -2.47
CA HIS A 100 -7.14 -3.33 -3.64
C HIS A 100 -6.64 -4.77 -3.80
N LEU A 101 -6.19 -5.40 -2.71
CA LEU A 101 -5.74 -6.79 -2.73
C LEU A 101 -6.88 -7.75 -3.09
N GLU A 102 -8.09 -7.50 -2.60
CA GLU A 102 -9.27 -8.32 -2.85
C GLU A 102 -9.80 -8.17 -4.28
N MET A 103 -10.02 -6.93 -4.72
CA MET A 103 -10.62 -6.64 -6.03
C MET A 103 -9.70 -6.97 -7.21
N GLN A 104 -8.40 -7.06 -6.98
CA GLN A 104 -7.41 -7.49 -7.98
C GLN A 104 -7.01 -8.97 -7.81
N ASP A 105 -7.70 -9.73 -6.96
CA ASP A 105 -7.40 -11.13 -6.63
C ASP A 105 -5.92 -11.37 -6.29
N LEU A 106 -5.28 -10.39 -5.67
CA LEU A 106 -3.87 -10.48 -5.31
C LEU A 106 -3.68 -11.34 -4.05
N SER A 107 -2.81 -12.33 -4.13
CA SER A 107 -2.39 -13.19 -3.03
C SER A 107 -0.89 -13.44 -3.10
N ASN A 108 -0.29 -13.85 -1.98
CA ASN A 108 1.15 -14.08 -1.88
C ASN A 108 1.97 -12.83 -2.31
N VAL A 109 1.47 -11.64 -1.99
CA VAL A 109 2.07 -10.37 -2.43
C VAL A 109 3.25 -9.95 -1.56
N ILE A 110 4.11 -9.13 -2.17
CA ILE A 110 5.13 -8.35 -1.48
C ILE A 110 4.57 -6.96 -1.29
N LEU A 111 4.29 -6.59 -0.04
CA LEU A 111 3.74 -5.29 0.31
C LEU A 111 4.88 -4.37 0.78
N VAL A 112 5.05 -3.24 0.13
CA VAL A 112 6.12 -2.27 0.45
C VAL A 112 5.48 -0.97 0.93
N GLY A 113 5.81 -0.53 2.14
CA GLY A 113 5.33 0.73 2.71
C GLY A 113 6.47 1.71 2.93
N HIS A 114 6.37 2.90 2.33
CA HIS A 114 7.33 3.99 2.52
C HIS A 114 6.83 4.98 3.56
N SER A 115 7.69 5.38 4.50
CA SER A 115 7.38 6.46 5.45
C SER A 115 6.06 6.21 6.21
N TYR A 116 5.05 7.09 6.11
CA TYR A 116 3.69 6.88 6.61
C TYR A 116 3.05 5.59 6.07
N GLY A 117 3.36 5.20 4.84
CA GLY A 117 2.88 3.94 4.25
C GLY A 117 3.21 2.69 5.07
N GLY A 118 4.18 2.77 5.98
CA GLY A 118 4.45 1.73 6.98
C GLY A 118 3.34 1.58 8.02
N CYS A 119 2.66 2.67 8.39
CA CYS A 119 1.48 2.60 9.25
C CYS A 119 0.33 1.86 8.55
N VAL A 120 0.10 2.19 7.27
CA VAL A 120 -0.91 1.50 6.45
C VAL A 120 -0.56 0.03 6.30
N LEU A 121 0.70 -0.29 5.98
CA LEU A 121 1.19 -1.66 5.87
C LEU A 121 0.97 -2.44 7.17
N SER A 122 1.32 -1.88 8.34
CA SER A 122 1.06 -2.50 9.63
C SER A 122 -0.45 -2.73 9.85
N GLY A 123 -1.29 -1.77 9.46
CA GLY A 123 -2.74 -1.93 9.51
C GLY A 123 -3.26 -3.08 8.64
N VAL A 124 -2.73 -3.23 7.42
CA VAL A 124 -3.08 -4.36 6.54
C VAL A 124 -2.67 -5.70 7.16
N LEU A 125 -1.48 -5.79 7.75
CA LEU A 125 -1.05 -6.99 8.45
C LEU A 125 -1.96 -7.30 9.64
N ALA A 126 -2.38 -6.28 10.40
CA ALA A 126 -3.30 -6.42 11.53
C ALA A 126 -4.70 -6.94 11.12
N ARG A 127 -5.11 -6.79 9.85
CA ARG A 127 -6.35 -7.37 9.29
C ARG A 127 -6.26 -8.88 9.06
N GLN A 128 -5.06 -9.45 9.08
CA GLN A 128 -4.81 -10.89 8.93
C GLN A 128 -5.47 -11.50 7.67
N THR A 129 -5.35 -10.82 6.56
CA THR A 129 -6.00 -11.26 5.29
C THR A 129 -5.42 -12.54 4.70
N GLY A 130 -4.26 -12.99 5.15
CA GLY A 130 -3.52 -14.13 4.57
C GLY A 130 -2.95 -13.88 3.17
N ARG A 131 -3.08 -12.66 2.63
CA ARG A 131 -2.69 -12.33 1.25
C ARG A 131 -1.23 -11.86 1.13
N VAL A 132 -0.58 -11.48 2.24
CA VAL A 132 0.77 -10.90 2.26
C VAL A 132 1.80 -11.95 2.63
N ALA A 133 2.76 -12.21 1.74
CA ALA A 133 3.87 -13.13 1.98
C ALA A 133 5.11 -12.43 2.55
N GLN A 134 5.32 -11.19 2.16
CA GLN A 134 6.43 -10.38 2.64
C GLN A 134 6.01 -8.91 2.81
N ALA A 135 6.41 -8.32 3.91
CA ALA A 135 6.25 -6.91 4.21
C ALA A 135 7.61 -6.23 4.26
N ILE A 136 7.77 -5.15 3.48
CA ILE A 136 9.01 -4.37 3.39
C ILE A 136 8.72 -2.93 3.79
N TYR A 137 9.33 -2.48 4.87
CA TYR A 137 9.23 -1.13 5.39
C TYR A 137 10.42 -0.31 4.86
N LEU A 138 10.15 0.59 3.91
CA LEU A 138 11.17 1.48 3.36
C LEU A 138 11.22 2.78 4.16
N ASP A 139 12.25 2.93 4.98
CA ASP A 139 12.47 4.13 5.81
C ASP A 139 11.16 4.62 6.44
N ALA A 140 10.46 3.72 7.12
CA ALA A 140 9.05 3.84 7.43
C ALA A 140 8.76 3.76 8.93
N TYR A 141 7.59 4.24 9.32
CA TYR A 141 7.03 3.96 10.63
C TYR A 141 6.57 2.50 10.70
N VAL A 142 6.80 1.87 11.85
CA VAL A 142 6.43 0.46 12.12
C VAL A 142 5.64 0.42 13.42
N PRO A 143 4.38 0.87 13.43
CA PRO A 143 3.57 0.89 14.64
C PRO A 143 3.18 -0.54 15.04
N ARG A 144 3.12 -0.76 16.36
CA ARG A 144 2.54 -1.93 17.02
C ARG A 144 1.08 -1.68 17.39
N MET A 145 0.40 -2.66 17.96
CA MET A 145 -0.94 -2.47 18.52
C MET A 145 -0.98 -1.28 19.49
N GLY A 146 -1.94 -0.40 19.31
CA GLY A 146 -2.10 0.84 20.07
C GLY A 146 -1.17 1.99 19.63
N GLU A 147 -0.23 1.76 18.71
CA GLU A 147 0.65 2.80 18.19
C GLU A 147 0.14 3.36 16.85
N GLY A 148 0.46 4.62 16.60
CA GLY A 148 0.31 5.37 15.34
C GLY A 148 1.38 6.45 15.31
N ILE A 149 1.39 7.33 14.30
CA ILE A 149 2.35 8.44 14.26
C ILE A 149 2.22 9.30 15.52
N ILE A 150 1.00 9.60 15.94
CA ILE A 150 0.72 10.44 17.10
C ILE A 150 1.44 9.94 18.36
N THR A 151 1.60 8.64 18.55
CA THR A 151 2.25 8.08 19.74
C THR A 151 3.77 8.23 19.73
N LEU A 152 4.35 8.62 18.59
CA LEU A 152 5.80 8.79 18.38
C LEU A 152 6.23 10.26 18.43
N LEU A 153 5.25 11.17 18.53
CA LEU A 153 5.45 12.61 18.58
C LEU A 153 5.50 13.13 20.02
N THR A 154 6.18 14.25 20.22
CA THR A 154 6.12 15.00 21.50
C THR A 154 4.73 15.61 21.70
N PRO A 155 4.36 16.00 22.93
CA PRO A 155 3.09 16.69 23.17
C PRO A 155 2.91 17.96 22.32
N GLU A 156 3.98 18.73 22.11
CA GLU A 156 4.00 19.97 21.34
C GLU A 156 3.75 19.71 19.84
N GLU A 157 4.27 18.60 19.32
CA GLU A 157 4.04 18.17 17.93
C GLU A 157 2.63 17.60 17.72
N ARG A 158 2.03 16.99 18.75
CA ARG A 158 0.69 16.39 18.68
C ARG A 158 -0.41 17.45 18.60
N GLN A 159 -0.34 18.45 19.44
CA GLN A 159 -1.40 19.44 19.64
C GLN A 159 -1.94 20.04 18.32
N PRO A 160 -1.12 20.55 17.38
CA PRO A 160 -1.62 21.10 16.13
C PRO A 160 -2.28 20.03 15.23
N ILE A 161 -1.78 18.78 15.26
CA ILE A 161 -2.34 17.69 14.47
C ILE A 161 -3.69 17.25 15.02
N GLU A 162 -3.82 17.14 16.34
CA GLU A 162 -5.08 16.82 17.04
C GLU A 162 -6.14 17.89 16.79
N ALA A 163 -5.76 19.15 16.82
CA ALA A 163 -6.65 20.26 16.50
C ALA A 163 -7.17 20.21 15.05
N LEU A 164 -6.30 19.89 14.10
CA LEU A 164 -6.70 19.67 12.71
C LEU A 164 -7.64 18.46 12.57
N ALA A 165 -7.31 17.35 13.22
CA ALA A 165 -8.13 16.13 13.18
C ALA A 165 -9.52 16.36 13.76
N ALA A 166 -9.64 17.11 14.87
CA ALA A 166 -10.91 17.42 15.51
C ALA A 166 -11.86 18.21 14.59
N THR A 167 -11.34 18.97 13.64
CA THR A 167 -12.13 19.74 12.65
C THR A 167 -12.25 19.02 11.29
N GLY A 168 -11.73 17.80 11.17
CA GLY A 168 -11.69 17.08 9.89
C GLY A 168 -10.73 17.70 8.88
N GLY A 169 -9.72 18.42 9.35
CA GLY A 169 -8.74 19.12 8.54
C GLY A 169 -7.59 18.23 8.03
N ALA A 170 -6.66 18.87 7.34
CA ALA A 170 -5.48 18.22 6.80
C ALA A 170 -4.20 18.97 7.17
N ILE A 171 -3.12 18.21 7.38
CA ILE A 171 -1.78 18.74 7.63
C ILE A 171 -1.24 19.29 6.32
N PRO A 172 -0.88 20.57 6.22
CA PRO A 172 -0.39 21.16 4.98
C PRO A 172 0.88 20.46 4.50
N VAL A 173 1.14 20.54 3.19
CA VAL A 173 2.43 20.14 2.64
C VAL A 173 3.51 21.04 3.27
N PRO A 174 4.60 20.48 3.81
CA PRO A 174 5.71 21.29 4.30
C PRO A 174 6.22 22.26 3.24
N PRO A 175 6.75 23.44 3.64
CA PRO A 175 7.33 24.39 2.70
C PRO A 175 8.39 23.75 1.78
N GLU A 176 8.37 24.08 0.48
CA GLU A 176 9.20 23.42 -0.54
C GLU A 176 10.70 23.58 -0.30
N ASP A 177 11.12 24.70 0.27
CA ASP A 177 12.50 24.96 0.66
C ASP A 177 13.06 23.98 1.71
N THR A 178 12.15 23.34 2.49
CA THR A 178 12.52 22.32 3.49
C THR A 178 12.66 20.90 2.91
N TRP A 179 12.25 20.66 1.66
CA TRP A 179 12.22 19.30 1.09
C TRP A 179 13.60 18.70 0.85
N GLY A 180 14.60 19.55 0.59
CA GLY A 180 15.99 19.10 0.48
C GLY A 180 16.47 18.43 1.77
N GLU A 181 16.28 19.09 2.89
CA GLU A 181 16.66 18.59 4.21
C GLU A 181 15.77 17.43 4.68
N ARG A 182 14.44 17.58 4.54
CA ARG A 182 13.48 16.58 5.04
C ARG A 182 13.50 15.27 4.28
N TRP A 183 13.59 15.35 2.94
CA TRP A 183 13.34 14.22 2.05
C TRP A 183 14.45 13.95 1.05
N GLY A 184 15.49 14.80 1.02
CA GLY A 184 16.61 14.73 0.08
C GLY A 184 16.25 15.14 -1.34
N LEU A 185 15.18 15.93 -1.53
CA LEU A 185 14.80 16.49 -2.81
C LEU A 185 15.60 17.76 -3.10
N THR A 186 16.89 17.60 -3.34
CA THR A 186 17.82 18.72 -3.60
C THR A 186 17.84 19.17 -5.05
N ASP A 187 17.53 18.28 -6.01
CA ASP A 187 17.49 18.58 -7.43
C ASP A 187 16.25 19.45 -7.75
N PRO A 188 16.45 20.67 -8.32
CA PRO A 188 15.35 21.56 -8.68
C PRO A 188 14.35 20.96 -9.68
N ALA A 189 14.83 20.14 -10.63
CA ALA A 189 13.95 19.49 -11.60
C ALA A 189 13.06 18.43 -10.95
N ILE A 190 13.59 17.69 -9.98
CA ILE A 190 12.81 16.73 -9.20
C ILE A 190 11.78 17.46 -8.33
N ARG A 191 12.15 18.58 -7.70
CA ARG A 191 11.20 19.39 -6.90
C ARG A 191 10.08 19.96 -7.78
N ALA A 192 10.42 20.58 -8.90
CA ALA A 192 9.44 21.12 -9.84
C ALA A 192 8.48 20.04 -10.38
N TRP A 193 8.98 18.81 -10.55
CA TRP A 193 8.14 17.67 -10.92
C TRP A 193 7.26 17.20 -9.78
N ALA A 194 7.74 17.17 -8.53
CA ALA A 194 7.01 16.67 -7.37
C ALA A 194 5.98 17.67 -6.84
N ALA A 195 6.29 18.98 -6.83
CA ALA A 195 5.49 20.02 -6.19
C ALA A 195 4.00 20.01 -6.58
N PRO A 196 3.61 20.00 -7.86
CA PRO A 196 2.19 19.99 -8.24
C PRO A 196 1.46 18.67 -7.91
N ARG A 197 2.18 17.66 -7.45
CA ARG A 197 1.66 16.31 -7.12
C ARG A 197 1.50 16.08 -5.62
N MET A 198 2.13 16.93 -4.80
CA MET A 198 1.97 16.88 -3.35
C MET A 198 0.58 17.36 -2.94
N THR A 199 0.00 16.70 -1.96
CA THR A 199 -1.33 17.05 -1.43
C THR A 199 -1.28 17.11 0.10
N PRO A 200 -2.09 17.96 0.75
CA PRO A 200 -2.21 17.96 2.20
C PRO A 200 -2.58 16.55 2.72
N GLN A 201 -2.03 16.19 3.88
CA GLN A 201 -2.25 14.88 4.51
C GLN A 201 -3.46 14.95 5.43
N PRO A 202 -4.51 14.14 5.27
CA PRO A 202 -5.62 14.08 6.22
C PRO A 202 -5.13 13.87 7.66
N ALA A 203 -5.51 14.72 8.60
CA ALA A 203 -4.95 14.70 9.95
C ALA A 203 -5.29 13.41 10.72
N LEU A 204 -6.46 12.83 10.47
CA LEU A 204 -6.87 11.54 11.03
C LEU A 204 -5.88 10.40 10.75
N THR A 205 -5.13 10.47 9.66
CA THR A 205 -4.12 9.47 9.30
C THR A 205 -2.95 9.44 10.29
N PHE A 206 -2.71 10.54 11.01
CA PHE A 206 -1.64 10.64 11.99
C PHE A 206 -2.15 10.38 13.42
N THR A 207 -3.44 10.61 13.70
CA THR A 207 -4.01 10.47 15.04
C THR A 207 -4.56 9.06 15.32
N GLU A 208 -4.96 8.32 14.29
CA GLU A 208 -5.44 6.96 14.45
C GLU A 208 -4.29 5.96 14.73
N THR A 209 -4.60 4.89 15.43
CA THR A 209 -3.64 3.86 15.87
C THR A 209 -3.99 2.49 15.30
N ILE A 210 -3.03 1.55 15.34
CA ILE A 210 -3.23 0.15 14.91
C ILE A 210 -4.04 -0.59 15.97
N PRO A 211 -5.20 -1.19 15.62
CA PRO A 211 -6.12 -1.75 16.62
C PRO A 211 -5.74 -3.14 17.15
N SER A 212 -4.88 -3.88 16.43
CA SER A 212 -4.48 -5.25 16.78
C SER A 212 -3.03 -5.51 16.39
N ASP A 213 -2.46 -6.64 16.85
CA ASP A 213 -1.05 -6.96 16.57
C ASP A 213 -0.81 -7.21 15.08
N PRO A 214 -0.02 -6.35 14.40
CA PRO A 214 0.30 -6.50 12.99
C PRO A 214 1.24 -7.69 12.70
N PHE A 215 1.86 -8.24 13.73
CA PHE A 215 2.88 -9.29 13.59
C PHE A 215 2.40 -10.66 14.10
N ALA A 216 1.11 -10.84 14.26
CA ALA A 216 0.51 -12.13 14.68
C ALA A 216 0.60 -13.20 13.58
N GLN A 217 0.81 -12.81 12.32
CA GLN A 217 0.95 -13.72 11.18
C GLN A 217 2.42 -14.02 10.87
N ALA A 218 2.67 -15.21 10.31
CA ALA A 218 3.98 -15.61 9.79
C ALA A 218 4.25 -14.93 8.44
N VAL A 219 4.60 -13.65 8.44
CA VAL A 219 4.99 -12.86 7.26
C VAL A 219 6.48 -12.53 7.34
N ARG A 220 7.20 -12.64 6.24
CA ARG A 220 8.60 -12.18 6.20
C ARG A 220 8.66 -10.68 6.34
N LEU A 221 9.36 -10.19 7.35
CA LEU A 221 9.49 -8.77 7.66
C LEU A 221 10.88 -8.25 7.30
N THR A 222 10.93 -7.17 6.52
CA THR A 222 12.19 -6.51 6.15
C THR A 222 12.07 -5.01 6.41
N TYR A 223 13.12 -4.42 6.96
CA TYR A 223 13.26 -2.97 7.09
C TYR A 223 14.43 -2.48 6.25
N LEU A 224 14.17 -1.53 5.35
CA LEU A 224 15.18 -0.87 4.54
C LEU A 224 15.36 0.56 5.05
N LYS A 225 16.44 0.84 5.76
CA LYS A 225 16.77 2.19 6.25
C LYS A 225 17.51 2.99 5.20
N CYS A 226 17.01 4.17 4.85
CA CYS A 226 17.74 5.14 4.04
C CYS A 226 18.84 5.81 4.88
N ARG A 227 20.11 5.56 4.55
CA ARG A 227 21.26 6.04 5.36
C ARG A 227 21.37 7.55 5.43
N ASP A 228 21.00 8.23 4.34
CA ASP A 228 21.18 9.67 4.21
C ASP A 228 19.92 10.46 4.64
N ASN A 229 18.94 9.79 5.28
CA ASN A 229 17.83 10.49 5.93
C ASN A 229 18.27 11.01 7.30
N PRO A 230 18.34 12.34 7.49
CA PRO A 230 18.83 12.93 8.74
C PRO A 230 17.79 12.92 9.88
N ASN A 231 16.53 12.62 9.59
CA ASN A 231 15.43 12.72 10.55
C ASN A 231 15.62 11.76 11.74
N PRO A 232 15.73 12.30 12.99
CA PRO A 232 16.00 11.49 14.19
C PRO A 232 14.90 10.47 14.50
N GLY A 233 13.64 10.74 14.14
CA GLY A 233 12.52 9.81 14.35
C GLY A 233 12.71 8.52 13.58
N PHE A 234 13.19 8.58 12.32
CA PHE A 234 13.49 7.37 11.53
C PHE A 234 14.75 6.64 12.03
N TRP A 235 15.70 7.35 12.62
CA TRP A 235 16.85 6.71 13.28
C TRP A 235 16.41 5.98 14.56
N ALA A 236 15.56 6.59 15.38
CA ALA A 236 14.99 5.95 16.55
C ALA A 236 14.18 4.70 16.18
N MET A 237 13.33 4.79 15.12
CA MET A 237 12.60 3.66 14.59
C MET A 237 13.54 2.56 14.10
N SER A 238 14.56 2.90 13.32
CA SER A 238 15.52 1.91 12.81
C SER A 238 16.27 1.20 13.93
N LYS A 239 16.65 1.90 15.00
CA LYS A 239 17.26 1.31 16.19
C LYS A 239 16.32 0.31 16.87
N ARG A 240 15.03 0.66 17.02
CA ARG A 240 14.00 -0.23 17.56
C ARG A 240 13.85 -1.50 16.71
N ILE A 241 13.82 -1.36 15.39
CA ILE A 241 13.65 -2.49 14.46
C ILE A 241 14.89 -3.36 14.37
N LYS A 242 16.09 -2.77 14.41
CA LYS A 242 17.35 -3.52 14.41
C LYS A 242 17.49 -4.45 15.63
N ALA A 243 16.85 -4.11 16.74
CA ALA A 243 16.79 -4.94 17.94
C ALA A 243 15.68 -6.04 17.88
N ASP A 244 14.79 -5.99 16.92
CA ASP A 244 13.66 -6.92 16.77
C ASP A 244 14.02 -8.05 15.79
N ARG A 245 14.25 -9.27 16.34
CA ARG A 245 14.69 -10.45 15.56
C ARG A 245 13.70 -10.92 14.50
N ARG A 246 12.47 -10.42 14.51
CA ARG A 246 11.47 -10.74 13.48
C ARG A 246 11.82 -10.09 12.14
N PHE A 247 12.63 -9.01 12.16
CA PHE A 247 12.97 -8.23 10.98
C PHE A 247 14.34 -8.58 10.41
N THR A 248 14.39 -8.74 9.09
CA THR A 248 15.65 -8.58 8.35
C THR A 248 15.91 -7.10 8.18
N TYR A 249 16.97 -6.58 8.84
CA TYR A 249 17.37 -5.18 8.72
C TYR A 249 18.42 -5.01 7.64
N ARG A 250 18.23 -4.04 6.75
CA ARG A 250 19.18 -3.64 5.70
C ARG A 250 19.22 -2.13 5.58
N GLU A 251 20.31 -1.63 5.01
CA GLU A 251 20.47 -0.21 4.72
C GLU A 251 20.60 0.01 3.21
N ILE A 252 20.06 1.14 2.76
CA ILE A 252 20.19 1.61 1.39
C ILE A 252 20.83 3.00 1.38
N ALA A 253 21.80 3.21 0.50
CA ALA A 253 22.37 4.53 0.26
C ALA A 253 21.33 5.42 -0.41
N GLY A 254 21.12 6.59 0.12
CA GLY A 254 20.19 7.59 -0.39
C GLY A 254 19.32 8.20 0.69
N PRO A 255 18.65 9.30 0.32
CA PRO A 255 17.78 10.06 1.22
C PRO A 255 16.41 9.39 1.38
N HIS A 256 15.54 10.01 2.19
CA HIS A 256 14.21 9.50 2.50
C HIS A 256 13.38 9.16 1.24
N MET A 257 13.38 10.02 0.21
CA MET A 257 12.68 9.74 -1.06
C MET A 257 13.59 9.06 -2.10
N VAL A 258 14.32 8.03 -1.71
CA VAL A 258 15.27 7.30 -2.56
C VAL A 258 14.60 6.74 -3.84
N MET A 259 13.34 6.37 -3.80
CA MET A 259 12.59 5.86 -4.96
C MET A 259 12.38 6.92 -6.05
N VAL A 260 12.46 8.21 -5.70
CA VAL A 260 12.38 9.34 -6.65
C VAL A 260 13.77 9.79 -7.09
N THR A 261 14.72 9.86 -6.16
CA THR A 261 16.07 10.42 -6.39
C THR A 261 17.03 9.39 -6.98
N ASN A 262 16.88 8.10 -6.66
CA ASN A 262 17.70 7.01 -7.19
C ASN A 262 16.85 5.75 -7.44
N PRO A 263 15.90 5.78 -8.39
CA PRO A 263 14.98 4.65 -8.64
C PRO A 263 15.70 3.36 -9.01
N THR A 264 16.78 3.43 -9.77
CA THR A 264 17.56 2.24 -10.18
C THR A 264 18.25 1.59 -8.99
N GLY A 265 18.93 2.37 -8.15
CA GLY A 265 19.59 1.87 -6.94
C GLY A 265 18.59 1.29 -5.95
N PHE A 266 17.44 1.96 -5.76
CA PHE A 266 16.36 1.47 -4.94
C PHE A 266 15.81 0.13 -5.46
N THR A 267 15.47 0.05 -6.75
CA THR A 267 14.93 -1.17 -7.36
C THR A 267 15.87 -2.35 -7.18
N ARG A 268 17.17 -2.18 -7.42
CA ARG A 268 18.17 -3.24 -7.19
C ARG A 268 18.18 -3.73 -5.74
N THR A 269 18.15 -2.80 -4.77
CA THR A 269 18.12 -3.14 -3.34
C THR A 269 16.83 -3.85 -2.95
N LEU A 270 15.68 -3.39 -3.47
CA LEU A 270 14.39 -4.00 -3.25
C LEU A 270 14.37 -5.45 -3.76
N LEU A 271 14.83 -5.67 -5.00
CA LEU A 271 14.90 -7.02 -5.59
C LEU A 271 15.81 -7.96 -4.79
N ALA A 272 16.92 -7.47 -4.26
CA ALA A 272 17.79 -8.24 -3.37
C ALA A 272 17.14 -8.52 -1.98
N ALA A 273 16.22 -7.69 -1.53
CA ALA A 273 15.47 -7.91 -0.29
C ALA A 273 14.32 -8.91 -0.48
N ILE A 274 13.74 -8.95 -1.67
CA ILE A 274 12.68 -9.91 -2.06
C ILE A 274 13.24 -11.33 -2.19
N ASN A 275 14.37 -11.44 -2.86
CA ASN A 275 15.05 -12.70 -3.14
C ASN A 275 16.44 -12.71 -2.47
N PRO A 276 16.52 -12.87 -1.15
CA PRO A 276 17.81 -12.95 -0.50
C PRO A 276 18.59 -14.15 -1.10
N PRO A 277 19.91 -14.03 -1.30
CA PRO A 277 20.72 -15.19 -1.67
C PRO A 277 20.50 -16.31 -0.64
N ALA A 278 20.53 -17.55 -1.08
CA ALA A 278 20.49 -18.70 -0.19
C ALA A 278 21.60 -18.54 0.89
N PRO A 279 21.34 -18.90 2.13
CA PRO A 279 22.33 -18.82 3.20
C PRO A 279 23.57 -19.67 2.93
#